data_450fdd620995df887f4813108a82a84e
#
_entry.id   450fdd620995df887f4813108a82a84e
#
_cell.length_a   1.000
_cell.length_b   1.000
_cell.length_c   1.000
_cell.angle_alpha   90.00
_cell.angle_beta   90.00
_cell.angle_gamma   90.00
#
_symmetry.space_group_name_H-M   'P 1'
#
loop_
_entity.id
_entity.type
_entity.pdbx_description
1 polymer ?
#
loop_
_entity_poly.entity_id
_entity_poly.type
_entity_poly.pdbx_seq_one_letter_code
_entity_poly.pdbx_strand_id
1 'polypeptide(L)'
;EGFSVLSRPVGPHKTACQYRTTRDVLLQPLHLADARLHTESDGRSAIRLRFECPEKVDWSKAGIDKVAIFLNAEAPVSAALHLAMTRRVHAMYARHAGTYTGRHQFDGWCRPMGFDDNDCLWKKADTAFSGYQLLLEYFSFRPKFMFVELRGLDTIGLTAASTWFEIDIVLSEAWSS
;
A
#
# COMPACT_ATOMS: atom_id res chain seq x y z
N GLU A 1 3.50 -0.65 -18.06
CA GLU A 1 4.46 -1.75 -18.17
C GLU A 1 5.34 -1.56 -19.40
N GLY A 2 6.63 -1.96 -19.34
CA GLY A 2 7.55 -1.87 -20.46
C GLY A 2 8.09 -0.47 -20.78
N PHE A 3 7.74 0.55 -19.99
CA PHE A 3 8.26 1.90 -20.18
C PHE A 3 9.76 1.95 -19.94
N SER A 4 10.51 2.52 -20.89
CA SER A 4 11.99 2.61 -20.81
C SER A 4 12.40 3.82 -19.98
N VAL A 5 13.27 3.60 -19.00
CA VAL A 5 13.90 4.63 -18.18
C VAL A 5 15.40 4.51 -18.21
N LEU A 6 16.10 5.63 -18.16
CA LEU A 6 17.56 5.69 -18.13
C LEU A 6 18.04 6.12 -16.72
N SER A 7 19.09 5.46 -16.23
CA SER A 7 19.76 5.94 -15.01
C SER A 7 20.49 7.26 -15.28
N ARG A 8 20.83 7.98 -14.22
CA ARG A 8 21.92 8.96 -14.32
C ARG A 8 23.22 8.22 -14.72
N PRO A 9 24.14 8.88 -15.43
CA PRO A 9 25.44 8.28 -15.72
C PRO A 9 26.14 7.84 -14.44
N VAL A 10 26.59 6.58 -14.37
CA VAL A 10 27.24 5.97 -13.19
C VAL A 10 28.62 5.40 -13.57
N GLY A 11 29.48 5.32 -12.56
CA GLY A 11 30.83 4.76 -12.69
C GLY A 11 31.83 5.66 -13.43
N PRO A 12 33.09 5.21 -13.57
CA PRO A 12 34.18 5.98 -14.19
C PRO A 12 33.94 6.26 -15.68
N HIS A 13 33.18 5.40 -16.36
CA HIS A 13 32.84 5.54 -17.78
C HIS A 13 31.57 6.35 -18.04
N LYS A 14 30.92 6.90 -17.01
CA LYS A 14 29.67 7.67 -17.10
C LYS A 14 28.59 6.97 -17.93
N THR A 15 28.44 5.65 -17.74
CA THR A 15 27.49 4.83 -18.49
C THR A 15 26.08 5.03 -17.96
N ALA A 16 25.13 5.33 -18.85
CA ALA A 16 23.71 5.32 -18.55
C ALA A 16 23.14 3.92 -18.78
N CYS A 17 22.54 3.34 -17.75
CA CYS A 17 21.91 2.03 -17.85
C CYS A 17 20.44 2.19 -18.22
N GLN A 18 19.98 1.37 -19.16
CA GLN A 18 18.60 1.32 -19.57
C GLN A 18 17.84 0.27 -18.75
N TYR A 19 16.71 0.69 -18.19
CA TYR A 19 15.78 -0.17 -17.46
C TYR A 19 14.41 -0.13 -18.10
N ARG A 20 13.55 -1.09 -17.76
CA ARG A 20 12.14 -1.10 -18.15
C ARG A 20 11.28 -1.35 -16.92
N THR A 21 10.14 -0.67 -16.87
CA THR A 21 9.15 -0.91 -15.83
C THR A 21 8.53 -2.30 -16.02
N THR A 22 8.37 -3.03 -14.93
CA THR A 22 7.82 -4.40 -14.93
C THR A 22 6.31 -4.43 -14.69
N ARG A 23 5.73 -3.30 -14.24
CA ARG A 23 4.30 -3.17 -13.98
C ARG A 23 3.82 -1.74 -14.22
N ASP A 24 2.51 -1.58 -14.32
CA ASP A 24 1.90 -0.27 -14.31
C ASP A 24 1.88 0.33 -12.91
N VAL A 25 2.10 1.63 -12.83
CA VAL A 25 2.05 2.41 -11.59
C VAL A 25 1.02 3.50 -11.76
N LEU A 26 0.01 3.49 -10.89
CA LEU A 26 -0.97 4.56 -10.80
C LEU A 26 -0.47 5.60 -9.78
N LEU A 27 -0.24 6.82 -10.26
CA LEU A 27 0.07 7.95 -9.40
C LEU A 27 -1.23 8.58 -8.91
N GLN A 28 -1.43 8.58 -7.61
CA GLN A 28 -2.59 9.19 -6.97
C GLN A 28 -2.17 10.51 -6.32
N PRO A 29 -3.05 11.51 -6.26
CA PRO A 29 -2.78 12.79 -5.62
C PRO A 29 -2.89 12.67 -4.09
N LEU A 30 -2.13 11.74 -3.52
CA LEU A 30 -2.10 11.44 -2.09
C LEU A 30 -0.68 11.50 -1.55
N HIS A 31 -0.56 12.02 -0.35
CA HIS A 31 0.67 11.97 0.45
C HIS A 31 0.37 11.28 1.78
N LEU A 32 1.14 10.25 2.12
CA LEU A 32 1.10 9.65 3.46
C LEU A 32 1.86 10.57 4.41
N ALA A 33 1.13 11.36 5.18
CA ALA A 33 1.69 12.37 6.07
C ALA A 33 2.12 11.79 7.43
N ASP A 34 1.43 10.75 7.92
CA ASP A 34 1.74 10.11 9.19
C ASP A 34 1.33 8.63 9.18
N ALA A 35 2.12 7.81 9.87
CA ALA A 35 1.81 6.40 10.12
C ALA A 35 2.25 6.06 11.54
N ARG A 36 1.29 5.67 12.40
CA ARG A 36 1.56 5.39 13.81
C ARG A 36 0.73 4.26 14.36
N LEU A 37 1.30 3.57 15.33
CA LEU A 37 0.61 2.58 16.16
C LEU A 37 0.03 3.28 17.39
N HIS A 38 -1.21 2.92 17.77
CA HIS A 38 -1.82 3.35 19.03
C HIS A 38 -2.66 2.21 19.61
N THR A 39 -3.04 2.36 20.88
CA THR A 39 -3.88 1.37 21.56
C THR A 39 -5.31 1.91 21.66
N GLU A 40 -6.27 1.08 21.27
CA GLU A 40 -7.70 1.34 21.44
C GLU A 40 -8.10 1.18 22.90
N SER A 41 -9.27 1.71 23.28
CA SER A 41 -9.79 1.63 24.65
C SER A 41 -10.03 0.21 25.16
N ASP A 42 -10.18 -0.75 24.26
CA ASP A 42 -10.35 -2.18 24.57
C ASP A 42 -9.04 -2.97 24.61
N GLY A 43 -7.90 -2.28 24.51
CA GLY A 43 -6.56 -2.87 24.57
C GLY A 43 -6.01 -3.39 23.25
N ARG A 44 -6.80 -3.40 22.16
CA ARG A 44 -6.32 -3.75 20.82
C ARG A 44 -5.41 -2.67 20.27
N SER A 45 -4.48 -3.07 19.42
CA SER A 45 -3.66 -2.11 18.69
C SER A 45 -4.34 -1.69 17.38
N ALA A 46 -4.11 -0.46 16.98
CA ALA A 46 -4.56 0.07 15.70
C ALA A 46 -3.41 0.79 14.99
N ILE A 47 -3.30 0.54 13.69
CA ILE A 47 -2.39 1.24 12.79
C ILE A 47 -3.17 2.41 12.19
N ARG A 48 -2.78 3.64 12.53
CA ARG A 48 -3.35 4.85 11.94
C ARG A 48 -2.48 5.32 10.78
N LEU A 49 -3.13 5.53 9.65
CA LEU A 49 -2.54 6.09 8.44
C LEU A 49 -3.25 7.41 8.14
N ARG A 50 -2.48 8.51 8.10
CA ARG A 50 -2.98 9.82 7.73
C ARG A 50 -2.53 10.17 6.34
N PHE A 51 -3.48 10.41 5.47
CA PHE A 51 -3.26 10.87 4.11
C PHE A 51 -3.64 12.33 3.98
N GLU A 52 -2.81 13.09 3.28
CA GLU A 52 -3.07 14.47 2.88
C GLU A 52 -3.25 14.54 1.37
N CYS A 53 -4.14 15.42 0.97
CA CYS A 53 -4.55 15.58 -0.40
C CYS A 53 -4.22 17.01 -0.85
N PRO A 54 -3.67 17.20 -2.03
CA PRO A 54 -3.51 18.54 -2.58
C PRO A 54 -4.85 19.28 -2.60
N GLU A 55 -4.81 20.58 -2.40
CA GLU A 55 -6.01 21.40 -2.54
C GLU A 55 -6.67 21.18 -3.90
N LYS A 56 -8.00 21.09 -3.91
CA LYS A 56 -8.86 21.01 -5.13
C LYS A 56 -8.92 19.65 -5.84
N VAL A 57 -8.66 18.54 -5.15
CA VAL A 57 -9.02 17.24 -5.72
C VAL A 57 -10.53 17.03 -5.58
N ASP A 58 -11.20 16.85 -6.70
CA ASP A 58 -12.61 16.43 -6.71
C ASP A 58 -12.66 14.89 -6.56
N TRP A 59 -12.80 14.42 -5.31
CA TRP A 59 -12.81 13.00 -4.98
C TRP A 59 -13.95 12.24 -5.62
N SER A 60 -15.06 12.90 -5.94
CA SER A 60 -16.18 12.29 -6.65
C SER A 60 -15.81 11.86 -8.08
N LYS A 61 -14.80 12.52 -8.67
CA LYS A 61 -14.25 12.21 -9.98
C LYS A 61 -12.94 11.44 -9.95
N ALA A 62 -12.13 11.66 -8.92
CA ALA A 62 -10.83 11.01 -8.79
C ALA A 62 -10.92 9.51 -8.48
N GLY A 63 -12.04 9.04 -7.89
CA GLY A 63 -12.37 7.63 -7.75
C GLY A 63 -11.31 6.79 -7.06
N ILE A 64 -10.82 7.23 -5.89
CA ILE A 64 -9.86 6.42 -5.13
C ILE A 64 -10.59 5.29 -4.43
N ASP A 65 -10.42 4.07 -4.92
CA ASP A 65 -10.90 2.84 -4.31
C ASP A 65 -9.81 2.13 -3.49
N LYS A 66 -8.54 2.35 -3.85
CA LYS A 66 -7.40 1.61 -3.28
C LYS A 66 -6.10 2.42 -3.27
N VAL A 67 -5.22 2.06 -2.34
CA VAL A 67 -3.86 2.60 -2.23
C VAL A 67 -2.88 1.47 -1.96
N ALA A 68 -1.77 1.43 -2.70
CA ALA A 68 -0.66 0.52 -2.44
C ALA A 68 0.30 1.12 -1.42
N ILE A 69 0.59 0.39 -0.35
CA ILE A 69 1.44 0.81 0.75
C ILE A 69 2.66 -0.09 0.81
N PHE A 70 3.85 0.48 0.74
CA PHE A 70 5.11 -0.24 0.93
C PHE A 70 5.50 -0.26 2.41
N LEU A 71 5.73 -1.45 2.95
CA LEU A 71 6.13 -1.64 4.35
C LEU A 71 7.66 -1.57 4.45
N ASN A 72 8.17 -0.34 4.55
CA ASN A 72 9.60 -0.04 4.59
C ASN A 72 10.14 -0.11 6.04
N ALA A 73 10.47 -1.31 6.50
CA ALA A 73 11.07 -1.56 7.80
C ALA A 73 12.07 -2.71 7.71
N GLU A 74 12.75 -3.03 8.81
CA GLU A 74 13.56 -4.25 8.91
C GLU A 74 12.71 -5.51 8.63
N ALA A 75 13.34 -6.53 8.07
CA ALA A 75 12.65 -7.70 7.55
C ALA A 75 11.66 -8.37 8.53
N PRO A 76 11.98 -8.56 9.82
CA PRO A 76 11.03 -9.13 10.78
C PRO A 76 9.82 -8.22 11.01
N VAL A 77 10.05 -6.92 11.12
CA VAL A 77 8.99 -5.92 11.37
C VAL A 77 8.08 -5.78 10.14
N SER A 78 8.66 -5.69 8.94
CA SER A 78 7.88 -5.63 7.69
C SER A 78 7.00 -6.88 7.53
N ALA A 79 7.53 -8.08 7.82
CA ALA A 79 6.77 -9.32 7.74
C ALA A 79 5.64 -9.37 8.78
N ALA A 80 5.91 -8.92 10.01
CA ALA A 80 4.91 -8.86 11.06
C ALA A 80 3.79 -7.86 10.74
N LEU A 81 4.13 -6.66 10.23
CA LEU A 81 3.16 -5.67 9.76
C LEU A 81 2.33 -6.20 8.59
N HIS A 82 2.98 -6.85 7.63
CA HIS A 82 2.30 -7.47 6.50
C HIS A 82 1.26 -8.50 6.96
N LEU A 83 1.64 -9.40 7.89
CA LEU A 83 0.72 -10.38 8.45
C LEU A 83 -0.42 -9.70 9.22
N ALA A 84 -0.13 -8.70 10.04
CA ALA A 84 -1.11 -7.97 10.82
C ALA A 84 -2.16 -7.29 9.91
N MET A 85 -1.71 -6.55 8.90
CA MET A 85 -2.59 -5.82 7.99
C MET A 85 -3.39 -6.74 7.05
N THR A 86 -2.88 -7.92 6.70
CA THR A 86 -3.57 -8.80 5.73
C THR A 86 -4.39 -9.91 6.37
N ARG A 87 -4.12 -10.30 7.63
CA ARG A 87 -4.74 -11.47 8.28
C ARG A 87 -5.30 -11.23 9.67
N ARG A 88 -4.91 -10.14 10.34
CA ARG A 88 -5.29 -9.88 11.73
C ARG A 88 -6.06 -8.58 11.90
N VAL A 89 -6.75 -8.14 10.88
CA VAL A 89 -7.62 -6.97 10.95
C VAL A 89 -8.96 -7.37 11.56
N HIS A 90 -9.38 -6.63 12.59
CA HIS A 90 -10.67 -6.78 13.23
C HIS A 90 -11.72 -5.85 12.61
N ALA A 91 -11.36 -4.59 12.42
CA ALA A 91 -12.23 -3.58 11.83
C ALA A 91 -11.40 -2.45 11.23
N MET A 92 -11.99 -1.71 10.30
CA MET A 92 -11.41 -0.48 9.76
C MET A 92 -12.34 0.70 10.00
N TYR A 93 -11.74 1.82 10.36
CA TYR A 93 -12.46 3.07 10.57
C TYR A 93 -11.82 4.17 9.77
N ALA A 94 -12.64 5.10 9.29
CA ALA A 94 -12.20 6.28 8.59
C ALA A 94 -12.70 7.54 9.29
N ARG A 95 -11.95 8.63 9.12
CA ARG A 95 -12.39 10.00 9.35
C ARG A 95 -11.71 10.92 8.35
N HIS A 96 -12.37 12.00 7.97
CA HIS A 96 -11.84 12.95 7.00
C HIS A 96 -12.28 14.37 7.31
N ALA A 97 -11.63 15.36 6.69
CA ALA A 97 -12.08 16.74 6.75
C ALA A 97 -13.50 16.85 6.19
N GLY A 98 -14.36 17.62 6.88
CA GLY A 98 -15.75 17.82 6.49
C GLY A 98 -16.76 16.82 7.10
N THR A 99 -16.29 15.85 7.90
CA THR A 99 -17.19 14.92 8.61
C THR A 99 -17.50 15.43 10.02
N TYR A 100 -18.76 15.73 10.30
CA TYR A 100 -19.20 16.13 11.64
C TYR A 100 -19.35 14.96 12.61
N THR A 101 -19.44 13.75 12.11
CA THR A 101 -19.70 12.53 12.89
C THR A 101 -18.46 11.87 13.46
N GLY A 102 -17.28 12.39 13.19
CA GLY A 102 -16.02 11.79 13.67
C GLY A 102 -15.65 10.49 12.94
N ARG A 103 -15.08 9.56 13.69
CA ARG A 103 -14.64 8.24 13.20
C ARG A 103 -15.84 7.35 12.89
N HIS A 104 -15.89 6.77 11.70
CA HIS A 104 -16.93 5.82 11.28
C HIS A 104 -16.31 4.53 10.73
N GLN A 105 -16.98 3.42 10.95
CA GLN A 105 -16.56 2.14 10.39
C GLN A 105 -16.90 2.07 8.91
N PHE A 106 -16.01 1.48 8.12
CA PHE A 106 -16.22 1.21 6.70
C PHE A 106 -15.78 -0.22 6.36
N ASP A 107 -16.26 -0.73 5.23
CA ASP A 107 -15.95 -2.08 4.77
C ASP A 107 -14.64 -2.09 3.96
N GLY A 108 -13.54 -1.79 4.67
CA GLY A 108 -12.19 -1.80 4.11
C GLY A 108 -11.47 -3.10 4.40
N TRP A 109 -10.51 -3.42 3.55
CA TRP A 109 -9.66 -4.58 3.71
C TRP A 109 -8.28 -4.39 3.08
N CYS A 110 -7.31 -5.19 3.51
CA CYS A 110 -5.97 -5.17 2.99
C CYS A 110 -5.65 -6.47 2.25
N ARG A 111 -5.14 -6.34 1.02
CA ARG A 111 -4.69 -7.46 0.18
C ARG A 111 -3.16 -7.49 0.10
N PRO A 112 -2.51 -8.66 0.26
CA PRO A 112 -1.10 -8.78 -0.06
C PRO A 112 -0.87 -8.58 -1.55
N MET A 113 0.21 -7.88 -1.93
CA MET A 113 0.60 -7.65 -3.31
C MET A 113 1.83 -8.49 -3.69
N GLY A 114 2.06 -8.65 -4.98
CA GLY A 114 3.24 -9.34 -5.50
C GLY A 114 3.06 -10.82 -5.78
N PHE A 115 1.87 -11.39 -5.50
CA PHE A 115 1.60 -12.82 -5.63
C PHE A 115 0.78 -13.18 -6.88
N ASP A 116 0.18 -12.22 -7.53
CA ASP A 116 -0.64 -12.44 -8.71
C ASP A 116 0.23 -12.57 -9.97
N ASP A 117 -0.27 -13.28 -10.98
CA ASP A 117 0.42 -13.45 -12.27
C ASP A 117 0.74 -12.11 -12.95
N ASN A 118 -0.11 -11.09 -12.76
CA ASN A 118 0.11 -9.74 -13.28
C ASN A 118 1.18 -8.95 -12.52
N ASP A 119 1.59 -9.43 -11.35
CA ASP A 119 2.63 -8.80 -10.54
C ASP A 119 4.03 -9.35 -10.84
N CYS A 120 4.17 -10.27 -11.80
CA CYS A 120 5.45 -10.91 -12.13
C CYS A 120 6.50 -9.89 -12.60
N LEU A 121 7.74 -10.02 -12.09
CA LEU A 121 8.88 -9.19 -12.51
C LEU A 121 9.38 -9.57 -13.91
N TRP A 122 9.26 -10.83 -14.26
CA TRP A 122 9.67 -11.37 -15.56
C TRP A 122 8.50 -12.02 -16.26
N LYS A 123 8.51 -11.96 -17.58
CA LYS A 123 7.52 -12.67 -18.37
C LYS A 123 7.62 -14.17 -18.08
N LYS A 124 6.48 -14.76 -17.73
CA LYS A 124 6.36 -16.19 -17.50
C LYS A 124 6.60 -16.94 -18.82
N ALA A 125 7.45 -17.97 -18.80
CA ALA A 125 7.51 -18.90 -19.88
C ALA A 125 6.25 -19.78 -19.85
N ASP A 126 5.60 -20.02 -20.99
CA ASP A 126 4.33 -20.74 -21.09
C ASP A 126 4.37 -22.15 -20.49
N THR A 127 5.57 -22.75 -20.41
CA THR A 127 5.80 -24.09 -19.84
C THR A 127 6.27 -24.09 -18.39
N ALA A 128 6.50 -22.89 -17.77
CA ALA A 128 7.05 -22.82 -16.43
C ALA A 128 5.96 -22.87 -15.37
N PHE A 129 6.19 -23.67 -14.31
CA PHE A 129 5.34 -23.68 -13.13
C PHE A 129 5.48 -22.35 -12.37
N SER A 130 4.34 -21.67 -12.13
CA SER A 130 4.32 -20.32 -11.53
C SER A 130 4.95 -20.26 -10.13
N GLY A 131 4.92 -21.38 -9.38
CA GLY A 131 5.55 -21.46 -8.06
C GLY A 131 7.06 -21.30 -8.08
N TYR A 132 7.76 -21.79 -9.10
CA TYR A 132 9.20 -21.60 -9.23
C TYR A 132 9.55 -20.14 -9.53
N GLN A 133 8.76 -19.48 -10.35
CA GLN A 133 8.94 -18.07 -10.65
C GLN A 133 8.75 -17.22 -9.39
N LEU A 134 7.71 -17.49 -8.62
CA LEU A 134 7.42 -16.78 -7.36
C LEU A 134 8.57 -16.92 -6.36
N LEU A 135 9.12 -18.14 -6.20
CA LEU A 135 10.28 -18.38 -5.35
C LEU A 135 11.53 -17.63 -5.84
N LEU A 136 11.80 -17.68 -7.16
CA LEU A 136 12.92 -16.98 -7.76
C LEU A 136 12.81 -15.47 -7.51
N GLU A 137 11.63 -14.89 -7.70
CA GLU A 137 11.38 -13.48 -7.45
C GLU A 137 11.51 -13.12 -5.97
N TYR A 138 11.04 -13.98 -5.06
CA TYR A 138 11.18 -13.77 -3.62
C TYR A 138 12.64 -13.69 -3.18
N PHE A 139 13.49 -14.57 -3.69
CA PHE A 139 14.92 -14.55 -3.36
C PHE A 139 15.69 -13.45 -4.09
N SER A 140 15.24 -13.03 -5.28
CA SER A 140 15.90 -11.98 -6.07
C SER A 140 15.48 -10.57 -5.68
N PHE A 141 14.21 -10.36 -5.35
CA PHE A 141 13.65 -9.03 -5.04
C PHE A 141 12.50 -9.10 -4.02
N ARG A 142 12.83 -9.49 -2.80
CA ARG A 142 11.88 -9.59 -1.67
C ARG A 142 11.01 -8.35 -1.46
N PRO A 143 11.48 -7.10 -1.66
CA PRO A 143 10.66 -5.90 -1.46
C PRO A 143 9.35 -5.90 -2.26
N LYS A 144 9.27 -6.61 -3.39
CA LYS A 144 8.04 -6.80 -4.16
C LYS A 144 6.87 -7.30 -3.30
N PHE A 145 7.16 -8.19 -2.34
CA PHE A 145 6.16 -8.86 -1.49
C PHE A 145 5.83 -8.09 -0.22
N MET A 146 6.48 -6.95 0.00
CA MET A 146 6.24 -6.09 1.17
C MET A 146 5.27 -4.96 0.87
N PHE A 147 4.48 -5.08 -0.19
CA PHE A 147 3.38 -4.17 -0.48
C PHE A 147 2.05 -4.75 -0.01
N VAL A 148 1.21 -3.87 0.50
CA VAL A 148 -0.17 -4.16 0.90
C VAL A 148 -1.08 -3.18 0.17
N GLU A 149 -2.15 -3.67 -0.46
CA GLU A 149 -3.16 -2.84 -1.11
C GLU A 149 -4.33 -2.65 -0.13
N LEU A 150 -4.49 -1.42 0.37
CA LEU A 150 -5.66 -1.00 1.16
C LEU A 150 -6.79 -0.66 0.20
N ARG A 151 -7.96 -1.26 0.40
CA ARG A 151 -9.15 -1.14 -0.45
C ARG A 151 -10.39 -0.66 0.31
N GLY A 152 -11.44 -0.31 -0.43
CA GLY A 152 -12.71 0.18 0.11
C GLY A 152 -12.72 1.68 0.37
N LEU A 153 -11.71 2.42 -0.12
CA LEU A 153 -11.60 3.86 0.10
C LEU A 153 -12.69 4.67 -0.61
N ASP A 154 -13.34 4.12 -1.61
CA ASP A 154 -14.51 4.71 -2.28
C ASP A 154 -15.73 4.79 -1.38
N THR A 155 -15.77 4.00 -0.29
CA THR A 155 -16.89 3.96 0.65
C THR A 155 -16.77 4.92 1.83
N ILE A 156 -15.60 5.56 2.02
CA ILE A 156 -15.36 6.43 3.19
C ILE A 156 -16.02 7.82 3.09
N GLY A 157 -16.62 8.15 1.95
CA GLY A 157 -17.41 9.38 1.78
C GLY A 157 -16.57 10.65 1.59
N LEU A 158 -15.42 10.57 0.93
CA LEU A 158 -14.60 11.75 0.61
C LEU A 158 -15.38 12.74 -0.27
N THR A 159 -15.26 14.02 0.06
CA THR A 159 -15.88 15.13 -0.67
C THR A 159 -14.82 16.09 -1.20
N ALA A 160 -15.21 17.02 -2.03
CA ALA A 160 -14.32 18.09 -2.53
C ALA A 160 -13.69 18.94 -1.39
N ALA A 161 -14.27 18.93 -0.19
CA ALA A 161 -13.75 19.62 0.99
C ALA A 161 -12.73 18.77 1.78
N SER A 162 -12.55 17.49 1.43
CA SER A 162 -11.68 16.57 2.16
C SER A 162 -10.22 16.79 1.75
N THR A 163 -9.52 17.63 2.48
CA THR A 163 -8.08 17.90 2.29
C THR A 163 -7.18 16.86 2.95
N TRP A 164 -7.74 16.04 3.83
CA TRP A 164 -7.07 14.92 4.48
C TRP A 164 -8.09 13.86 4.89
N PHE A 165 -7.60 12.64 5.03
CA PHE A 165 -8.34 11.56 5.69
C PHE A 165 -7.40 10.66 6.50
N GLU A 166 -7.94 9.97 7.48
CA GLU A 166 -7.24 8.99 8.30
C GLU A 166 -7.96 7.65 8.25
N ILE A 167 -7.18 6.59 8.20
CA ILE A 167 -7.65 5.21 8.28
C ILE A 167 -7.04 4.58 9.52
N ASP A 168 -7.89 4.06 10.41
CA ASP A 168 -7.50 3.23 11.54
C ASP A 168 -7.75 1.76 11.18
N ILE A 169 -6.69 0.99 11.08
CA ILE A 169 -6.72 -0.46 10.89
C ILE A 169 -6.60 -1.09 12.26
N VAL A 170 -7.73 -1.46 12.87
CA VAL A 170 -7.77 -2.07 14.20
C VAL A 170 -7.43 -3.55 14.07
N LEU A 171 -6.41 -3.99 14.81
CA LEU A 171 -5.97 -5.37 14.81
C LEU A 171 -6.80 -6.23 15.77
N SER A 172 -6.83 -7.53 15.55
CA SER A 172 -7.55 -8.48 16.41
C SER A 172 -6.96 -8.60 17.81
N GLU A 173 -5.68 -8.24 17.95
CA GLU A 173 -4.90 -8.37 19.19
C GLU A 173 -4.04 -7.13 19.42
N ALA A 174 -3.49 -7.02 20.64
CA ALA A 174 -2.44 -6.05 20.92
C ALA A 174 -1.17 -6.40 20.11
N TRP A 175 -0.54 -5.40 19.52
CA TRP A 175 0.74 -5.57 18.84
C TRP A 175 1.84 -5.83 19.90
N SER A 176 2.48 -6.99 19.82
CA SER A 176 3.71 -7.27 20.55
C SER A 176 4.87 -7.31 19.54
N SER A 177 5.77 -6.35 19.66
CA SER A 177 7.00 -6.29 18.86
C SER A 177 8.04 -7.28 19.39
#